data_ee5f0e3c155e85483501fa51518552f6
#
_entry.id   ee5f0e3c155e85483501fa51518552f6
#
_cell.length_a   1.000
_cell.length_b   1.000
_cell.length_c   1.000
_cell.angle_alpha   90.00
_cell.angle_beta   90.00
_cell.angle_gamma   90.00
#
_symmetry.space_group_name_H-M   'P 1'
#
loop_
_entity.id
_entity.type
_entity.pdbx_description
1 polymer ?
#
loop_
_entity_poly.entity_id
_entity_poly.type
_entity_poly.pdbx_seq_one_letter_code
_entity_poly.pdbx_strand_id
1 'polypeptide(L)'
;MLTGQVGLIADKRFWMGRAILRITRWRYHHVVIAISDVECISSEPGGTRRRLISDYPGVVWSNYAMTEKQAHLIAGIAEYTIGCRYDYLSCISHAIAAITRVDTPIWLQHWLAQRAPTTCSALAKVAVDAAGLRTPHGPLPTPNDWDCYYKARGWN
;
A
#
# COMPACT_ATOMS: atom_id res chain seq x y z
N MET A 1 3.01 -0.07 19.59
CA MET A 1 3.61 -1.12 18.73
C MET A 1 3.06 -0.95 17.32
N LEU A 2 3.93 -0.78 16.33
CA LEU A 2 3.54 -0.54 14.94
C LEU A 2 3.41 -1.82 14.10
N THR A 3 3.93 -2.95 14.58
CA THR A 3 3.90 -4.23 13.86
C THR A 3 2.51 -4.53 13.28
N GLY A 4 2.44 -4.83 11.98
CA GLY A 4 1.20 -5.09 11.25
C GLY A 4 0.41 -3.84 10.84
N GLN A 5 0.77 -2.65 11.30
CA GLN A 5 0.10 -1.42 10.85
C GLN A 5 0.51 -1.05 9.43
N VAL A 6 -0.42 -0.44 8.71
CA VAL A 6 -0.23 0.02 7.34
C VAL A 6 0.03 1.52 7.35
N GLY A 7 1.12 1.96 6.73
CA GLY A 7 1.55 3.35 6.69
C GLY A 7 1.30 4.00 5.32
N LEU A 8 0.76 5.21 5.31
CA LEU A 8 0.58 6.05 4.12
C LEU A 8 1.67 7.10 4.02
N ILE A 9 2.28 7.23 2.85
CA ILE A 9 3.44 8.08 2.61
C ILE A 9 3.11 9.16 1.57
N ALA A 10 3.39 10.42 1.96
CA ALA A 10 3.26 11.61 1.12
C ALA A 10 4.62 12.22 0.76
N ASP A 11 5.73 11.51 0.97
CA ASP A 11 7.08 12.07 0.83
C ASP A 11 7.36 12.55 -0.59
N LYS A 12 7.76 13.83 -0.70
CA LYS A 12 8.06 14.48 -1.98
C LYS A 12 9.54 14.41 -2.37
N ARG A 13 10.39 13.72 -1.61
CA ARG A 13 11.82 13.60 -1.89
C ARG A 13 12.09 12.76 -3.14
N PHE A 14 11.28 11.74 -3.42
CA PHE A 14 11.39 10.92 -4.61
C PHE A 14 10.65 11.53 -5.79
N TRP A 15 11.35 11.72 -6.92
CA TRP A 15 10.80 12.36 -8.11
C TRP A 15 9.55 11.65 -8.65
N MET A 16 9.52 10.30 -8.60
CA MET A 16 8.34 9.53 -9.02
C MET A 16 7.13 9.77 -8.11
N GLY A 17 7.34 9.83 -6.80
CA GLY A 17 6.27 10.17 -5.85
C GLY A 17 5.70 11.55 -6.13
N ARG A 18 6.56 12.55 -6.42
CA ARG A 18 6.11 13.90 -6.84
C ARG A 18 5.30 13.88 -8.12
N ALA A 19 5.73 13.11 -9.13
CA ALA A 19 5.02 12.97 -10.39
C ALA A 19 3.62 12.35 -10.16
N ILE A 20 3.53 11.27 -9.40
CA ILE A 20 2.26 10.63 -9.04
C ILE A 20 1.33 11.63 -8.33
N LEU A 21 1.79 12.28 -7.26
CA LEU A 21 0.97 13.24 -6.51
C LEU A 21 0.49 14.41 -7.38
N ARG A 22 1.34 14.90 -8.32
CA ARG A 22 1.00 16.00 -9.21
C ARG A 22 -0.05 15.61 -10.26
N ILE A 23 0.08 14.41 -10.82
CA ILE A 23 -0.81 13.89 -11.87
C ILE A 23 -2.15 13.48 -11.30
N THR A 24 -2.12 12.68 -10.21
CA THR A 24 -3.33 12.11 -9.61
C THR A 24 -4.06 13.06 -8.67
N ARG A 25 -3.36 14.10 -8.16
CA ARG A 25 -3.82 14.99 -7.09
C ARG A 25 -4.15 14.26 -5.78
N TRP A 26 -3.60 13.05 -5.59
CA TRP A 26 -3.74 12.28 -4.36
C TRP A 26 -2.89 12.89 -3.25
N ARG A 27 -3.30 12.63 -2.00
CA ARG A 27 -2.55 13.06 -0.81
C ARG A 27 -1.33 12.18 -0.56
N TYR A 28 -1.47 10.88 -0.82
CA TYR A 28 -0.42 9.87 -0.63
C TYR A 28 -0.13 9.15 -1.93
N HIS A 29 1.12 8.72 -2.11
CA HIS A 29 1.58 8.04 -3.32
C HIS A 29 2.09 6.62 -3.06
N HIS A 30 2.28 6.25 -1.79
CA HIS A 30 2.89 4.98 -1.43
C HIS A 30 2.32 4.42 -0.13
N VAL A 31 2.42 3.09 0.02
CA VAL A 31 1.94 2.33 1.18
C VAL A 31 3.06 1.41 1.67
N VAL A 32 3.24 1.31 2.97
CA VAL A 32 4.20 0.40 3.62
C VAL A 32 3.52 -0.39 4.74
N ILE A 33 4.12 -1.51 5.13
CA ILE A 33 3.65 -2.33 6.25
C ILE A 33 4.74 -2.38 7.31
N ALA A 34 4.45 -1.96 8.52
CA ALA A 34 5.38 -2.07 9.65
C ALA A 34 5.58 -3.53 10.05
N ILE A 35 6.83 -3.95 10.18
CA ILE A 35 7.21 -5.27 10.71
C ILE A 35 7.77 -5.18 12.13
N SER A 36 8.13 -3.97 12.54
CA SER A 36 8.54 -3.61 13.91
C SER A 36 8.27 -2.12 14.15
N ASP A 37 8.70 -1.60 15.29
CA ASP A 37 8.63 -0.16 15.58
C ASP A 37 9.69 0.66 14.81
N VAL A 38 10.65 0.01 14.14
CA VAL A 38 11.74 0.67 13.42
C VAL A 38 11.85 0.29 11.94
N GLU A 39 11.25 -0.82 11.51
CA GLU A 39 11.34 -1.34 10.17
C GLU A 39 9.98 -1.58 9.52
N CYS A 40 9.93 -1.42 8.20
CA CYS A 40 8.76 -1.70 7.39
C CYS A 40 9.13 -2.40 6.08
N ILE A 41 8.14 -3.04 5.47
CA ILE A 41 8.24 -3.59 4.11
C ILE A 41 7.65 -2.59 3.14
N SER A 42 8.42 -2.29 2.10
CA SER A 42 8.09 -1.38 1.03
C SER A 42 8.16 -2.12 -0.31
N SER A 43 7.04 -2.15 -1.05
CA SER A 43 7.02 -2.61 -2.44
C SER A 43 7.14 -1.39 -3.36
N GLU A 44 8.29 -1.23 -3.98
CA GLU A 44 8.67 -0.03 -4.73
C GLU A 44 9.36 -0.42 -6.05
N PRO A 45 9.57 0.53 -6.99
CA PRO A 45 10.36 0.27 -8.19
C PRO A 45 11.71 -0.37 -7.84
N GLY A 46 11.97 -1.53 -8.43
CA GLY A 46 13.14 -2.36 -8.09
C GLY A 46 12.82 -3.53 -7.15
N GLY A 47 11.58 -3.67 -6.69
CA GLY A 47 11.08 -4.82 -5.94
C GLY A 47 10.70 -4.52 -4.49
N THR A 48 10.19 -5.54 -3.83
CA THR A 48 9.80 -5.48 -2.42
C THR A 48 11.03 -5.67 -1.54
N ARG A 49 11.20 -4.80 -0.56
CA ARG A 49 12.38 -4.80 0.33
C ARG A 49 12.07 -4.24 1.71
N ARG A 50 12.96 -4.55 2.66
CA ARG A 50 12.94 -3.98 4.01
C ARG A 50 13.51 -2.57 4.00
N ARG A 51 12.86 -1.66 4.75
CA ARG A 51 13.24 -0.26 4.91
C ARG A 51 13.14 0.16 6.37
N LEU A 52 13.88 1.20 6.73
CA LEU A 52 13.69 1.85 8.02
C LEU A 52 12.48 2.79 7.95
N ILE A 53 11.69 2.82 9.02
CA ILE A 53 10.56 3.76 9.14
C ILE A 53 11.06 5.21 9.10
N SER A 54 12.26 5.47 9.60
CA SER A 54 12.93 6.78 9.54
C SER A 54 13.19 7.28 8.12
N ASP A 55 13.20 6.38 7.12
CA ASP A 55 13.31 6.76 5.70
C ASP A 55 12.04 7.47 5.19
N TYR A 56 10.93 7.38 5.92
CA TYR A 56 9.62 7.91 5.54
C TYR A 56 9.08 8.92 6.58
N PRO A 57 9.65 10.13 6.67
CA PRO A 57 9.15 11.14 7.59
C PRO A 57 7.71 11.51 7.30
N GLY A 58 6.91 11.64 8.36
CA GLY A 58 5.50 12.02 8.23
C GLY A 58 4.58 10.90 7.74
N VAL A 59 4.99 9.64 7.88
CA VAL A 59 4.12 8.49 7.62
C VAL A 59 2.88 8.55 8.53
N VAL A 60 1.71 8.32 7.94
CA VAL A 60 0.45 8.22 8.68
C VAL A 60 0.08 6.76 8.80
N TRP A 61 0.10 6.24 10.03
CA TRP A 61 -0.18 4.85 10.32
C TRP A 61 -1.67 4.59 10.46
N SER A 62 -2.10 3.39 10.07
CA SER A 62 -3.41 2.86 10.45
C SER A 62 -3.51 2.73 11.97
N ASN A 63 -4.75 2.63 12.45
CA ASN A 63 -5.03 2.35 13.84
C ASN A 63 -5.91 1.09 13.97
N TYR A 64 -5.47 0.02 13.31
CA TYR A 64 -6.13 -1.27 13.44
C TYR A 64 -6.04 -1.76 14.88
N ALA A 65 -7.20 -1.99 15.49
CA ALA A 65 -7.27 -2.81 16.70
C ALA A 65 -7.08 -4.28 16.29
N MET A 66 -5.90 -4.81 16.51
CA MET A 66 -5.54 -6.17 16.13
C MET A 66 -4.89 -6.92 17.29
N THR A 67 -5.06 -8.23 17.31
CA THR A 67 -4.34 -9.13 18.23
C THR A 67 -2.88 -9.24 17.78
N GLU A 68 -2.01 -9.63 18.70
CA GLU A 68 -0.60 -9.90 18.41
C GLU A 68 -0.42 -10.93 17.27
N LYS A 69 -1.26 -11.97 17.26
CA LYS A 69 -1.27 -12.99 16.19
C LYS A 69 -1.59 -12.38 14.83
N GLN A 70 -2.56 -11.48 14.76
CA GLN A 70 -2.91 -10.78 13.51
C GLN A 70 -1.76 -9.86 13.06
N ALA A 71 -1.16 -9.11 13.99
CA ALA A 71 -0.03 -8.24 13.70
C ALA A 71 1.16 -9.02 13.12
N HIS A 72 1.52 -10.14 13.74
CA HIS A 72 2.59 -11.01 13.25
C HIS A 72 2.25 -11.69 11.93
N LEU A 73 0.99 -12.05 11.68
CA LEU A 73 0.57 -12.62 10.40
C LEU A 73 0.73 -11.60 9.27
N ILE A 74 0.30 -10.36 9.48
CA ILE A 74 0.45 -9.28 8.50
C ILE A 74 1.93 -9.03 8.21
N ALA A 75 2.75 -8.90 9.25
CA ALA A 75 4.18 -8.68 9.12
C ALA A 75 4.86 -9.84 8.37
N GLY A 76 4.54 -11.08 8.72
CA GLY A 76 5.12 -12.28 8.09
C GLY A 76 4.75 -12.40 6.61
N ILE A 77 3.50 -12.07 6.23
CA ILE A 77 3.09 -12.03 4.81
C ILE A 77 3.89 -10.95 4.07
N ALA A 78 4.05 -9.77 4.67
CA ALA A 78 4.83 -8.71 4.06
C ALA A 78 6.30 -9.13 3.87
N GLU A 79 6.93 -9.75 4.87
CA GLU A 79 8.31 -10.25 4.79
C GLU A 79 8.48 -11.34 3.74
N TYR A 80 7.49 -12.25 3.60
CA TYR A 80 7.52 -13.31 2.58
C TYR A 80 7.60 -12.77 1.15
N THR A 81 7.15 -11.54 0.91
CA THR A 81 7.21 -10.90 -0.42
C THR A 81 8.55 -10.19 -0.71
N ILE A 82 9.52 -10.21 0.20
CA ILE A 82 10.84 -9.61 -0.05
C ILE A 82 11.48 -10.27 -1.28
N GLY A 83 11.99 -9.44 -2.20
CA GLY A 83 12.57 -9.87 -3.48
C GLY A 83 11.57 -10.06 -4.62
N CYS A 84 10.25 -10.01 -4.36
CA CYS A 84 9.25 -10.01 -5.43
C CYS A 84 9.41 -8.79 -6.32
N ARG A 85 9.21 -8.98 -7.64
CA ARG A 85 9.28 -7.89 -8.63
C ARG A 85 8.10 -6.95 -8.47
N TYR A 86 8.33 -5.67 -8.71
CA TYR A 86 7.29 -4.65 -8.69
C TYR A 86 6.39 -4.74 -9.94
N ASP A 87 5.07 -4.68 -9.75
CA ASP A 87 4.10 -4.71 -10.86
C ASP A 87 3.87 -3.31 -11.45
N TYR A 88 4.67 -2.98 -12.46
CA TYR A 88 4.53 -1.73 -13.19
C TYR A 88 3.22 -1.63 -13.97
N LEU A 89 2.63 -2.75 -14.43
CA LEU A 89 1.39 -2.72 -15.21
C LEU A 89 0.22 -2.22 -14.38
N SER A 90 0.08 -2.69 -13.15
CA SER A 90 -0.92 -2.18 -12.21
C SER A 90 -0.73 -0.68 -11.93
N CYS A 91 0.52 -0.24 -11.74
CA CYS A 91 0.79 1.18 -11.55
C CYS A 91 0.43 2.04 -12.76
N ILE A 92 0.73 1.56 -13.97
CA ILE A 92 0.38 2.26 -15.23
C ILE A 92 -1.15 2.31 -15.40
N SER A 93 -1.87 1.22 -15.13
CA SER A 93 -3.34 1.20 -15.22
C SER A 93 -3.99 2.20 -14.26
N HIS A 94 -3.50 2.29 -13.03
CA HIS A 94 -3.96 3.30 -12.06
C HIS A 94 -3.63 4.73 -12.50
N ALA A 95 -2.44 4.95 -13.08
CA ALA A 95 -2.07 6.26 -13.59
C ALA A 95 -2.97 6.69 -14.77
N ILE A 96 -3.27 5.77 -15.70
CA ILE A 96 -4.19 6.04 -16.82
C ILE A 96 -5.60 6.34 -16.27
N ALA A 97 -6.13 5.53 -15.36
CA ALA A 97 -7.44 5.76 -14.76
C ALA A 97 -7.52 7.14 -14.06
N ALA A 98 -6.46 7.53 -13.34
CA ALA A 98 -6.39 8.82 -12.68
C ALA A 98 -6.35 10.02 -13.68
N ILE A 99 -5.67 9.86 -14.81
CA ILE A 99 -5.56 10.89 -15.84
C ILE A 99 -6.87 11.02 -16.64
N THR A 100 -7.43 9.88 -17.05
CA THR A 100 -8.63 9.85 -17.91
C THR A 100 -9.92 10.02 -17.12
N ARG A 101 -9.88 9.88 -15.79
CA ARG A 101 -11.04 9.81 -14.90
C ARG A 101 -12.02 8.68 -15.26
N VAL A 102 -11.52 7.66 -15.93
CA VAL A 102 -12.25 6.44 -16.26
C VAL A 102 -11.72 5.32 -15.38
N ASP A 103 -12.58 4.72 -14.59
CA ASP A 103 -12.19 3.62 -13.72
C ASP A 103 -11.65 2.44 -14.54
N THR A 104 -10.60 1.83 -14.03
CA THR A 104 -10.08 0.59 -14.63
C THR A 104 -11.20 -0.46 -14.61
N PRO A 105 -11.56 -1.07 -15.76
CA PRO A 105 -12.61 -2.08 -15.81
C PRO A 105 -12.38 -3.21 -14.81
N ILE A 106 -13.44 -3.67 -14.13
CA ILE A 106 -13.32 -4.62 -13.01
C ILE A 106 -12.67 -5.95 -13.43
N TRP A 107 -12.91 -6.39 -14.66
CA TRP A 107 -12.27 -7.60 -15.20
C TRP A 107 -10.74 -7.44 -15.32
N LEU A 108 -10.27 -6.23 -15.71
CA LEU A 108 -8.85 -5.94 -15.81
C LEU A 108 -8.21 -5.83 -14.41
N GLN A 109 -8.92 -5.24 -13.44
CA GLN A 109 -8.47 -5.22 -12.05
C GLN A 109 -8.31 -6.65 -11.49
N HIS A 110 -9.27 -7.54 -11.74
CA HIS A 110 -9.16 -8.94 -11.33
C HIS A 110 -8.01 -9.66 -12.01
N TRP A 111 -7.82 -9.45 -13.32
CA TRP A 111 -6.74 -10.06 -14.07
C TRP A 111 -5.35 -9.60 -13.56
N LEU A 112 -5.20 -8.31 -13.26
CA LEU A 112 -3.98 -7.76 -12.65
C LEU A 112 -3.76 -8.32 -11.24
N ALA A 113 -4.80 -8.41 -10.42
CA ALA A 113 -4.73 -8.91 -9.05
C ALA A 113 -4.30 -10.39 -8.96
N GLN A 114 -4.57 -11.19 -10.00
CA GLN A 114 -4.14 -12.59 -10.07
C GLN A 114 -2.64 -12.78 -10.33
N ARG A 115 -1.94 -11.69 -10.72
CA ARG A 115 -0.51 -11.71 -11.04
C ARG A 115 0.34 -11.45 -9.82
N ALA A 116 0.28 -12.07 -8.75
CA ALA A 116 1.03 -11.83 -7.52
C ALA A 116 0.99 -10.34 -7.02
N PRO A 117 0.66 -10.08 -5.79
CA PRO A 117 0.50 -8.73 -5.26
C PRO A 117 1.88 -8.06 -5.13
N THR A 118 2.26 -7.27 -6.11
CA THR A 118 3.58 -6.63 -6.16
C THR A 118 3.48 -5.11 -6.17
N THR A 119 2.28 -4.53 -6.08
CA THR A 119 2.13 -3.10 -5.75
C THR A 119 2.03 -2.92 -4.24
N CYS A 120 2.50 -1.77 -3.76
CA CYS A 120 2.51 -1.46 -2.33
C CYS A 120 1.11 -1.58 -1.68
N SER A 121 0.08 -1.05 -2.34
CA SER A 121 -1.30 -1.04 -1.83
C SER A 121 -1.97 -2.40 -1.90
N ALA A 122 -1.69 -3.20 -2.96
CA ALA A 122 -2.21 -4.55 -3.10
C ALA A 122 -1.59 -5.50 -2.07
N LEU A 123 -0.27 -5.38 -1.82
CA LEU A 123 0.40 -6.13 -0.76
C LEU A 123 -0.25 -5.86 0.61
N ALA A 124 -0.45 -4.58 0.93
CA ALA A 124 -1.10 -4.20 2.19
C ALA A 124 -2.50 -4.81 2.30
N LYS A 125 -3.29 -4.79 1.21
CA LYS A 125 -4.61 -5.41 1.19
C LYS A 125 -4.55 -6.90 1.46
N VAL A 126 -3.72 -7.64 0.74
CA VAL A 126 -3.60 -9.10 0.89
C VAL A 126 -3.19 -9.47 2.32
N ALA A 127 -2.21 -8.77 2.89
CA ALA A 127 -1.73 -9.06 4.23
C ALA A 127 -2.80 -8.79 5.31
N VAL A 128 -3.53 -7.68 5.20
CA VAL A 128 -4.57 -7.29 6.16
C VAL A 128 -5.83 -8.16 6.01
N ASP A 129 -6.26 -8.46 4.77
CA ASP A 129 -7.39 -9.38 4.51
C ASP A 129 -7.11 -10.79 5.06
N ALA A 130 -5.89 -11.31 4.89
CA ALA A 130 -5.48 -12.61 5.43
C ALA A 130 -5.55 -12.67 6.96
N ALA A 131 -5.37 -11.53 7.63
CA ALA A 131 -5.56 -11.43 9.08
C ALA A 131 -7.04 -11.27 9.50
N GLY A 132 -7.98 -11.32 8.55
CA GLY A 132 -9.42 -11.17 8.80
C GLY A 132 -9.84 -9.73 9.13
N LEU A 133 -9.02 -8.75 8.81
CA LEU A 133 -9.32 -7.33 9.03
C LEU A 133 -9.89 -6.70 7.76
N ARG A 134 -10.72 -5.66 7.93
CA ARG A 134 -11.33 -4.97 6.79
C ARG A 134 -10.32 -4.06 6.10
N THR A 135 -10.41 -3.99 4.78
CA THR A 135 -9.57 -3.16 3.90
C THR A 135 -10.42 -2.30 2.97
N PRO A 136 -9.82 -1.37 2.22
CA PRO A 136 -10.50 -0.68 1.14
C PRO A 136 -11.16 -1.66 0.15
N HIS A 137 -12.28 -1.24 -0.44
CA HIS A 137 -13.00 -2.04 -1.44
C HIS A 137 -12.19 -2.20 -2.74
N GLY A 138 -12.55 -3.25 -3.50
CA GLY A 138 -11.93 -3.57 -4.79
C GLY A 138 -10.71 -4.48 -4.68
N PRO A 139 -10.34 -5.15 -5.78
CA PRO A 139 -9.23 -6.12 -5.80
C PRO A 139 -7.86 -5.46 -5.81
N LEU A 140 -7.74 -4.24 -6.33
CA LEU A 140 -6.49 -3.48 -6.44
C LEU A 140 -6.68 -2.05 -5.89
N PRO A 141 -6.63 -1.86 -4.56
CA PRO A 141 -6.74 -0.53 -4.00
C PRO A 141 -5.53 0.33 -4.36
N THR A 142 -5.75 1.63 -4.48
CA THR A 142 -4.72 2.64 -4.64
C THR A 142 -4.33 3.24 -3.27
N PRO A 143 -3.22 3.98 -3.15
CA PRO A 143 -2.92 4.75 -1.93
C PRO A 143 -4.04 5.73 -1.57
N ASN A 144 -4.80 6.25 -2.56
CA ASN A 144 -5.94 7.12 -2.33
C ASN A 144 -7.13 6.37 -1.71
N ASP A 145 -7.37 5.12 -2.10
CA ASP A 145 -8.43 4.30 -1.49
C ASP A 145 -8.11 4.02 -0.02
N TRP A 146 -6.84 3.81 0.31
CA TRP A 146 -6.38 3.71 1.69
C TRP A 146 -6.57 5.02 2.46
N ASP A 147 -6.30 6.19 1.85
CA ASP A 147 -6.55 7.51 2.47
C ASP A 147 -8.04 7.71 2.77
N CYS A 148 -8.92 7.43 1.80
CA CYS A 148 -10.36 7.48 1.99
C CYS A 148 -10.83 6.52 3.11
N TYR A 149 -10.25 5.33 3.14
CA TYR A 149 -10.53 4.33 4.16
C TYR A 149 -10.12 4.80 5.57
N TYR A 150 -8.96 5.48 5.70
CA TYR A 150 -8.50 6.04 6.98
C TYR A 150 -9.39 7.19 7.43
N LYS A 151 -9.75 8.11 6.52
CA LYS A 151 -10.67 9.23 6.80
C LYS A 151 -12.02 8.75 7.32
N ALA A 152 -12.58 7.72 6.70
CA ALA A 152 -13.86 7.13 7.12
C ALA A 152 -13.81 6.52 8.54
N ARG A 153 -12.61 6.30 9.08
CA ARG A 153 -12.35 5.74 10.43
C ARG A 153 -11.79 6.76 11.42
N GLY A 154 -11.53 7.99 10.99
CA GLY A 154 -10.92 9.01 11.84
C GLY A 154 -9.46 8.70 12.22
N TRP A 155 -8.70 8.03 11.34
CA TRP A 155 -7.29 7.67 11.60
C TRP A 155 -6.30 8.71 11.10
N ASN A 156 -6.73 9.72 10.31
CA ASN A 156 -5.89 10.82 9.79
C ASN A 156 -6.64 12.14 9.67
#